data_c1f23c596176f58a0e5cbcc190c9341d
#
_entry.id   c1f23c596176f58a0e5cbcc190c9341d
#
_cell.length_a   1.000
_cell.length_b   1.000
_cell.length_c   1.000
_cell.angle_alpha   90.00
_cell.angle_beta   90.00
_cell.angle_gamma   90.00
#
_symmetry.space_group_name_H-M   'P 1'
#
loop_
_entity.id
_entity.type
_entity.pdbx_description
1 polymer ?
#
loop_
_entity_poly.entity_id
_entity_poly.type
_entity_poly.pdbx_seq_one_letter_code
_entity_poly.pdbx_strand_id
1 'polypeptide(L)'
;LHNKSYNIFLLNMNKLDSIKRKIKYRSEYRGIKEMDLLLGSFVKKYINIFDYNELLSLYEILEKDDDVIFKWYTAKKENINIPKNKVSDTLKKFKLK
;
A
#
# COMPACT_ATOMS: atom_id res chain seq x y z
N LEU A 1 -5.42 -7.97 -36.62
CA LEU A 1 -6.66 -8.40 -35.99
C LEU A 1 -6.56 -8.30 -34.50
N HIS A 2 -7.53 -7.68 -33.89
CA HIS A 2 -7.51 -7.43 -32.45
C HIS A 2 -7.90 -8.67 -31.67
N ASN A 3 -7.02 -9.04 -30.80
CA ASN A 3 -7.27 -10.11 -29.86
C ASN A 3 -7.73 -9.46 -28.54
N LYS A 4 -9.00 -9.69 -28.18
CA LYS A 4 -9.57 -9.13 -26.96
C LYS A 4 -8.79 -9.55 -25.71
N SER A 5 -8.32 -10.80 -25.68
CA SER A 5 -7.51 -11.29 -24.56
C SER A 5 -6.20 -10.52 -24.42
N TYR A 6 -5.57 -10.20 -25.54
CA TYR A 6 -4.34 -9.42 -25.55
C TYR A 6 -4.59 -8.00 -25.01
N ASN A 7 -5.68 -7.36 -25.47
CA ASN A 7 -6.03 -6.01 -25.03
C ASN A 7 -6.35 -5.97 -23.53
N ILE A 8 -7.06 -6.98 -23.03
CA ILE A 8 -7.38 -7.08 -21.60
C ILE A 8 -6.10 -7.29 -20.80
N PHE A 9 -5.19 -8.12 -21.30
CA PHE A 9 -3.91 -8.37 -20.65
C PHE A 9 -3.09 -7.08 -20.53
N LEU A 10 -2.97 -6.31 -21.60
CA LEU A 10 -2.26 -5.03 -21.59
C LEU A 10 -2.90 -4.04 -20.63
N LEU A 11 -4.23 -3.98 -20.62
CA LEU A 11 -4.96 -3.09 -19.74
C LEU A 11 -4.71 -3.42 -18.28
N ASN A 12 -4.69 -4.72 -17.95
CA ASN A 12 -4.41 -5.16 -16.58
C ASN A 12 -2.97 -4.86 -16.16
N MET A 13 -2.01 -5.01 -17.07
CA MET A 13 -0.62 -4.64 -16.82
C MET A 13 -0.49 -3.15 -16.57
N ASN A 14 -1.19 -2.32 -17.37
CA ASN A 14 -1.16 -0.87 -17.19
C ASN A 14 -1.76 -0.45 -15.85
N LYS A 15 -2.83 -1.10 -15.42
CA LYS A 15 -3.43 -0.87 -14.11
C LYS A 15 -2.48 -1.22 -12.98
N LEU A 16 -1.82 -2.36 -13.09
CA LEU A 16 -0.86 -2.81 -12.09
C LEU A 16 0.31 -1.85 -11.97
N ASP A 17 0.89 -1.47 -13.11
CA ASP A 17 1.99 -0.50 -13.12
C ASP A 17 1.56 0.83 -12.54
N SER A 18 0.37 1.30 -12.88
CA SER A 18 -0.15 2.57 -12.39
C SER A 18 -0.31 2.57 -10.88
N ILE A 19 -0.90 1.51 -10.32
CA ILE A 19 -1.11 1.45 -8.87
C ILE A 19 0.23 1.34 -8.13
N LYS A 20 1.19 0.60 -8.68
CA LYS A 20 2.53 0.50 -8.08
C LYS A 20 3.25 1.84 -8.04
N ARG A 21 3.15 2.62 -9.11
CA ARG A 21 3.76 3.97 -9.14
C ARG A 21 3.11 4.89 -8.12
N LYS A 22 1.79 4.84 -8.01
CA LYS A 22 1.06 5.66 -7.03
C LYS A 22 1.43 5.27 -5.61
N ILE A 23 1.52 3.98 -5.33
CA ILE A 23 1.90 3.47 -4.02
C ILE A 23 3.32 3.93 -3.68
N LYS A 24 4.25 3.76 -4.60
CA LYS A 24 5.63 4.17 -4.39
C LYS A 24 5.72 5.66 -4.08
N TYR A 25 5.02 6.49 -4.86
CA TYR A 25 5.00 7.92 -4.64
C TYR A 25 4.42 8.28 -3.26
N ARG A 26 3.30 7.66 -2.89
CA ARG A 26 2.63 7.94 -1.62
C ARG A 26 3.40 7.42 -0.41
N SER A 27 4.28 6.44 -0.58
CA SER A 27 5.09 5.92 0.50
C SER A 27 6.33 6.77 0.78
N GLU A 28 6.68 7.66 -0.16
CA GLU A 28 7.83 8.56 -0.05
C GLU A 28 7.35 9.96 0.32
N TYR A 29 8.27 10.78 0.84
CA TYR A 29 7.99 12.19 1.15
C TYR A 29 6.83 12.37 2.13
N ARG A 30 6.74 11.49 3.11
CA ARG A 30 5.77 11.62 4.17
C ARG A 30 6.20 12.74 5.13
N GLY A 31 5.21 13.35 5.80
CA GLY A 31 5.49 14.45 6.72
C GLY A 31 6.24 14.04 7.98
N ILE A 32 6.07 12.79 8.41
CA ILE A 32 6.73 12.24 9.60
C ILE A 32 7.81 11.28 9.14
N LYS A 33 9.05 11.51 9.58
CA LYS A 33 10.21 10.71 9.15
C LYS A 33 10.05 9.22 9.47
N GLU A 34 9.52 8.90 10.64
CA GLU A 34 9.29 7.53 11.04
C GLU A 34 8.31 6.82 10.08
N MET A 35 7.31 7.56 9.61
CA MET A 35 6.35 7.02 8.64
C MET A 35 6.99 6.85 7.27
N ASP A 36 7.86 7.77 6.88
CA ASP A 36 8.64 7.66 5.65
C ASP A 36 9.42 6.34 5.63
N LEU A 37 10.15 6.08 6.72
CA LEU A 37 10.98 4.87 6.84
C LEU A 37 10.13 3.61 6.90
N LEU A 38 9.09 3.61 7.71
CA LEU A 38 8.22 2.44 7.89
C LEU A 38 7.49 2.09 6.60
N LEU A 39 6.79 3.06 6.04
CA LEU A 39 5.95 2.82 4.85
C LEU A 39 6.81 2.58 3.61
N GLY A 40 7.91 3.31 3.47
CA GLY A 40 8.85 3.08 2.37
C GLY A 40 9.44 1.68 2.39
N SER A 41 9.85 1.21 3.55
CA SER A 41 10.40 -0.15 3.73
C SER A 41 9.35 -1.21 3.47
N PHE A 42 8.13 -0.99 3.96
CA PHE A 42 7.03 -1.92 3.74
C PHE A 42 6.69 -2.06 2.25
N VAL A 43 6.54 -0.93 1.57
CA VAL A 43 6.26 -0.92 0.14
C VAL A 43 7.37 -1.61 -0.64
N LYS A 44 8.62 -1.32 -0.32
CA LYS A 44 9.76 -1.93 -1.00
C LYS A 44 9.71 -3.46 -0.89
N LYS A 45 9.31 -3.97 0.27
CA LYS A 45 9.23 -5.41 0.49
C LYS A 45 8.06 -6.05 -0.23
N TYR A 46 6.89 -5.41 -0.23
CA TYR A 46 5.65 -6.06 -0.64
C TYR A 46 5.13 -5.66 -2.02
N ILE A 47 5.67 -4.62 -2.65
CA ILE A 47 5.11 -4.09 -3.90
C ILE A 47 5.07 -5.11 -5.04
N ASN A 48 5.98 -6.07 -5.05
CA ASN A 48 6.02 -7.13 -6.07
C ASN A 48 5.46 -8.47 -5.56
N ILE A 49 4.96 -8.49 -4.33
CA ILE A 49 4.36 -9.68 -3.72
C ILE A 49 2.84 -9.60 -3.73
N PHE A 50 2.30 -8.43 -3.41
CA PHE A 50 0.85 -8.21 -3.33
C PHE A 50 0.22 -8.25 -4.71
N ASP A 51 -0.97 -8.85 -4.79
CA ASP A 51 -1.78 -8.79 -6.00
C ASP A 51 -2.46 -7.42 -6.13
N TYR A 52 -3.18 -7.22 -7.23
CA TYR A 52 -3.80 -5.93 -7.51
C TYR A 52 -4.77 -5.47 -6.40
N ASN A 53 -5.60 -6.39 -5.91
CA ASN A 53 -6.56 -6.04 -4.84
C ASN A 53 -5.87 -5.69 -3.54
N GLU A 54 -4.79 -6.40 -3.21
CA GLU A 54 -3.98 -6.10 -2.04
C GLU A 54 -3.29 -4.74 -2.20
N LEU A 55 -2.82 -4.43 -3.39
CA LEU A 55 -2.21 -3.13 -3.67
C LEU A 55 -3.22 -1.99 -3.55
N LEU A 56 -4.47 -2.22 -3.96
CA LEU A 56 -5.52 -1.22 -3.74
C LEU A 56 -5.75 -0.97 -2.24
N SER A 57 -5.75 -2.02 -1.45
CA SER A 57 -5.88 -1.90 0.01
C SER A 57 -4.71 -1.12 0.61
N LEU A 58 -3.51 -1.39 0.14
CA LEU A 58 -2.32 -0.66 0.58
C LEU A 58 -2.41 0.83 0.20
N TYR A 59 -2.85 1.11 -1.02
CA TYR A 59 -3.00 2.49 -1.47
C TYR A 59 -4.00 3.26 -0.59
N GLU A 60 -5.10 2.63 -0.20
CA GLU A 60 -6.07 3.25 0.72
C GLU A 60 -5.41 3.67 2.03
N ILE A 61 -4.55 2.83 2.58
CA ILE A 61 -3.83 3.15 3.81
C ILE A 61 -2.91 4.35 3.58
N LEU A 62 -2.16 4.32 2.47
CA LEU A 62 -1.20 5.38 2.17
C LEU A 62 -1.85 6.74 1.89
N GLU A 63 -3.13 6.77 1.57
CA GLU A 63 -3.86 8.03 1.41
C GLU A 63 -4.23 8.69 2.72
N LYS A 64 -4.13 7.98 3.82
CA LYS A 64 -4.39 8.55 5.14
C LYS A 64 -3.23 9.42 5.60
N ASP A 65 -3.53 10.38 6.47
CA ASP A 65 -2.49 11.23 7.03
C ASP A 65 -1.55 10.44 7.95
N ASP A 66 -0.33 10.91 8.05
CA ASP A 66 0.71 10.22 8.84
C ASP A 66 0.30 10.01 10.29
N ASP A 67 -0.32 11.02 10.91
CA ASP A 67 -0.75 10.90 12.30
C ASP A 67 -1.83 9.84 12.47
N VAL A 68 -2.71 9.68 11.51
CA VAL A 68 -3.74 8.65 11.53
C VAL A 68 -3.09 7.26 11.46
N ILE A 69 -2.16 7.09 10.51
CA ILE A 69 -1.47 5.81 10.34
C ILE A 69 -0.62 5.50 11.58
N PHE A 70 0.10 6.49 12.09
CA PHE A 70 0.98 6.32 13.24
C PHE A 70 0.18 5.91 14.49
N LYS A 71 -0.92 6.60 14.75
CA LYS A 71 -1.78 6.27 15.88
C LYS A 71 -2.34 4.85 15.76
N TRP A 72 -2.78 4.49 14.56
CA TRP A 72 -3.28 3.14 14.30
C TRP A 72 -2.17 2.10 14.45
N TYR A 73 -0.99 2.37 13.89
CA TYR A 73 0.13 1.42 13.91
C TYR A 73 0.59 1.13 15.34
N THR A 74 0.60 2.14 16.20
CA THR A 74 1.07 2.01 17.58
C THR A 74 -0.04 1.65 18.57
N ALA A 75 -1.29 1.71 18.15
CA ALA A 75 -2.43 1.44 19.04
C ALA A 75 -2.54 -0.05 19.35
N LYS A 76 -2.92 -0.35 20.58
CA LYS A 76 -3.20 -1.72 21.01
C LYS A 76 -4.64 -2.11 20.73
N LYS A 77 -5.51 -1.14 20.48
CA LYS A 77 -6.93 -1.34 20.18
C LYS A 77 -7.19 -1.11 18.71
N GLU A 78 -8.25 -1.73 18.19
CA GLU A 78 -8.66 -1.51 16.81
C GLU A 78 -9.01 -0.06 16.57
N ASN A 79 -8.63 0.43 15.39
CA ASN A 79 -8.92 1.78 14.96
C ASN A 79 -9.75 1.69 13.69
N ILE A 80 -10.95 2.25 13.71
CA ILE A 80 -11.90 2.19 12.60
C ILE A 80 -11.45 3.00 11.38
N ASN A 81 -10.43 3.85 11.52
CA ASN A 81 -9.94 4.68 10.41
C ASN A 81 -9.13 3.90 9.40
N ILE A 82 -8.62 2.73 9.78
CA ILE A 82 -7.87 1.83 8.88
C ILE A 82 -8.64 0.52 8.80
N PRO A 83 -9.20 0.18 7.62
CA PRO A 83 -9.94 -1.08 7.48
C PRO A 83 -9.08 -2.29 7.83
N LYS A 84 -9.65 -3.22 8.58
CA LYS A 84 -8.96 -4.46 8.94
C LYS A 84 -9.03 -5.43 7.78
N ASN A 85 -7.87 -5.77 7.24
CA ASN A 85 -7.76 -6.75 6.15
C ASN A 85 -6.35 -7.34 6.19
N LYS A 86 -6.06 -8.25 5.25
CA LYS A 86 -4.76 -8.91 5.19
C LYS A 86 -3.61 -7.91 5.09
N VAL A 87 -3.77 -6.86 4.29
CA VAL A 87 -2.71 -5.88 4.07
C VAL A 87 -2.47 -5.05 5.32
N SER A 88 -3.54 -4.54 5.96
CA SER A 88 -3.38 -3.77 7.19
C SER A 88 -2.84 -4.63 8.32
N ASP A 89 -3.26 -5.89 8.41
CA ASP A 89 -2.70 -6.82 9.40
C ASP A 89 -1.21 -7.05 9.18
N THR A 90 -0.80 -7.20 7.92
CA THR A 90 0.61 -7.39 7.57
C THR A 90 1.43 -6.15 7.94
N LEU A 91 0.93 -4.96 7.64
CA LEU A 91 1.61 -3.71 7.98
C LEU A 91 1.73 -3.54 9.49
N LYS A 92 0.68 -3.86 10.23
CA LYS A 92 0.70 -3.70 11.68
C LYS A 92 1.75 -4.58 12.36
N LYS A 93 2.05 -5.73 11.77
CA LYS A 93 3.08 -6.66 12.25
C LYS A 93 4.47 -6.33 11.72
N PHE A 94 4.56 -5.48 10.71
CA PHE A 94 5.84 -5.15 10.09
C PHE A 94 6.66 -4.26 11.02
N LYS A 95 7.92 -4.60 11.21
CA LYS A 95 8.84 -3.83 12.05
C LYS A 95 10.07 -3.44 11.25
N LEU A 96 10.53 -2.22 11.47
CA LEU A 96 11.84 -1.79 10.97
C LEU A 96 12.93 -2.49 11.76
N LYS A 97 13.96 -2.90 11.07
CA LYS A 97 15.14 -3.50 11.70
C LYS A 97 16.22 -2.46 11.94
#